data_6c6528077a10012f48db67dd0213189c
#
_entry.id   6c6528077a10012f48db67dd0213189c
#
_cell.length_a   1.000
_cell.length_b   1.000
_cell.length_c   1.000
_cell.angle_alpha   90.00
_cell.angle_beta   90.00
_cell.angle_gamma   90.00
#
_symmetry.space_group_name_H-M   'P 1'
#
loop_
_entity.id
_entity.type
_entity.pdbx_description
1 polymer ?
#
loop_
_entity_poly.entity_id
_entity_poly.type
_entity_poly.pdbx_seq_one_letter_code
_entity_poly.pdbx_strand_id
1 'polypeptide(L)'
;MKIYSVSELNTEAREAMLLAFQYPITVKGEISDYRSSRGHQYFKLRDSNLNSTVSCVMWKGSLNSLDLSEYLHKEVIVSAKVDFYAGFGQFQLNIIELSEFGDGFIKKELIPSVA
;
A
#
# COMPACT_ATOMS: atom_id res chain seq x y z
N MET A 1 11.90 -24.38 -23.88
CA MET A 1 10.92 -23.44 -23.36
C MET A 1 10.45 -23.93 -21.98
N LYS A 2 10.47 -23.04 -20.99
CA LYS A 2 9.99 -23.39 -19.67
C LYS A 2 8.46 -23.24 -19.61
N ILE A 3 7.81 -24.22 -19.00
CA ILE A 3 6.37 -24.13 -18.76
C ILE A 3 6.18 -23.92 -17.25
N TYR A 4 5.53 -22.83 -16.87
CA TYR A 4 5.26 -22.50 -15.49
C TYR A 4 3.95 -23.14 -15.04
N SER A 5 3.93 -23.65 -13.82
CA SER A 5 2.66 -23.80 -13.14
C SER A 5 2.22 -22.42 -12.63
N VAL A 6 0.95 -22.26 -12.27
CA VAL A 6 0.50 -20.98 -11.71
C VAL A 6 1.24 -20.66 -10.42
N SER A 7 1.46 -21.67 -9.58
CA SER A 7 2.20 -21.46 -8.34
C SER A 7 3.64 -21.00 -8.58
N GLU A 8 4.29 -21.59 -9.55
CA GLU A 8 5.66 -21.19 -9.90
C GLU A 8 5.71 -19.75 -10.41
N LEU A 9 4.74 -19.39 -11.26
CA LEU A 9 4.68 -18.03 -11.77
C LEU A 9 4.47 -17.04 -10.65
N ASN A 10 3.50 -17.31 -9.76
CA ASN A 10 3.20 -16.39 -8.67
C ASN A 10 4.37 -16.27 -7.70
N THR A 11 5.07 -17.35 -7.42
CA THR A 11 6.23 -17.33 -6.53
C THR A 11 7.35 -16.49 -7.14
N GLU A 12 7.62 -16.68 -8.42
CA GLU A 12 8.68 -15.92 -9.08
C GLU A 12 8.33 -14.45 -9.20
N ALA A 13 7.06 -14.14 -9.48
CA ALA A 13 6.60 -12.76 -9.52
C ALA A 13 6.75 -12.10 -8.15
N ARG A 14 6.43 -12.82 -7.08
CA ARG A 14 6.60 -12.30 -5.73
C ARG A 14 8.07 -11.99 -5.44
N GLU A 15 8.95 -12.92 -5.77
CA GLU A 15 10.38 -12.72 -5.54
C GLU A 15 10.92 -11.52 -6.31
N ALA A 16 10.52 -11.38 -7.56
CA ALA A 16 10.95 -10.27 -8.39
C ALA A 16 10.45 -8.93 -7.84
N MET A 17 9.21 -8.89 -7.38
CA MET A 17 8.63 -7.67 -6.82
C MET A 17 9.28 -7.29 -5.50
N LEU A 18 9.52 -8.26 -4.62
CA LEU A 18 10.17 -7.97 -3.35
C LEU A 18 11.61 -7.50 -3.56
N LEU A 19 12.26 -7.99 -4.59
CA LEU A 19 13.61 -7.53 -4.93
C LEU A 19 13.59 -6.10 -5.45
N ALA A 20 12.58 -5.74 -6.24
CA ALA A 20 12.44 -4.39 -6.79
C ALA A 20 12.08 -3.36 -5.70
N PHE A 21 11.32 -3.78 -4.69
CA PHE A 21 10.85 -2.89 -3.62
C PHE A 21 11.31 -3.39 -2.26
N GLN A 22 12.60 -3.35 -2.04
CA GLN A 22 13.21 -3.86 -0.80
C GLN A 22 12.93 -2.98 0.41
N TYR A 23 12.66 -1.71 0.19
CA TYR A 23 12.47 -0.73 1.27
C TYR A 23 11.07 -0.13 1.16
N PRO A 24 10.52 0.34 2.30
CA PRO A 24 9.23 1.02 2.25
C PRO A 24 9.22 2.18 1.27
N ILE A 25 8.09 2.39 0.65
CA ILE A 25 7.90 3.47 -0.32
C ILE A 25 6.80 4.40 0.18
N THR A 26 6.76 5.60 -0.40
CA THR A 26 5.75 6.60 -0.08
C THR A 26 4.84 6.75 -1.29
N VAL A 27 3.54 6.62 -1.07
CA VAL A 27 2.55 6.66 -2.16
C VAL A 27 1.45 7.63 -1.79
N LYS A 28 1.01 8.41 -2.76
CA LYS A 28 -0.11 9.34 -2.60
C LYS A 28 -1.32 8.80 -3.36
N GLY A 29 -2.49 8.91 -2.76
CA GLY A 29 -3.71 8.52 -3.41
C GLY A 29 -4.92 8.82 -2.55
N GLU A 30 -6.09 8.58 -3.12
CA GLU A 30 -7.36 8.75 -2.43
C GLU A 30 -7.84 7.39 -1.91
N ILE A 31 -8.28 7.35 -0.65
CA ILE A 31 -8.78 6.11 -0.07
C ILE A 31 -10.17 5.81 -0.61
N SER A 32 -10.35 4.60 -1.10
CA SER A 32 -11.64 4.11 -1.58
C SER A 32 -11.82 2.65 -1.15
N ASP A 33 -13.05 2.16 -1.29
CA ASP A 33 -13.38 0.74 -1.05
C ASP A 33 -12.90 0.24 0.31
N TYR A 34 -13.09 1.06 1.33
CA TYR A 34 -12.69 0.70 2.68
C TYR A 34 -13.58 -0.40 3.26
N ARG A 35 -12.95 -1.36 3.93
CA ARG A 35 -13.64 -2.33 4.77
C ARG A 35 -12.73 -2.77 5.90
N SER A 36 -13.33 -3.27 6.97
CA SER A 36 -12.55 -3.85 8.05
C SER A 36 -13.02 -5.28 8.29
N SER A 37 -12.10 -6.12 8.75
CA SER A 37 -12.40 -7.51 9.05
C SER A 37 -11.44 -7.98 10.13
N ARG A 38 -11.98 -8.43 11.25
CA ARG A 38 -11.20 -8.96 12.38
C ARG A 38 -10.11 -8.00 12.87
N GLY A 39 -10.38 -6.70 12.79
CA GLY A 39 -9.43 -5.68 13.22
C GLY A 39 -8.42 -5.26 12.16
N HIS A 40 -8.35 -5.96 11.05
CA HIS A 40 -7.54 -5.54 9.91
C HIS A 40 -8.33 -4.59 9.03
N GLN A 41 -7.67 -3.61 8.46
CA GLN A 41 -8.33 -2.62 7.62
C GLN A 41 -7.85 -2.75 6.19
N TYR A 42 -8.79 -2.83 5.26
CA TYR A 42 -8.50 -3.01 3.83
C TYR A 42 -9.11 -1.85 3.07
N PHE A 43 -8.38 -1.37 2.09
CA PHE A 43 -8.88 -0.30 1.23
C PHE A 43 -8.10 -0.29 -0.07
N LYS A 44 -8.49 0.62 -0.96
CA LYS A 44 -7.73 0.86 -2.18
C LYS A 44 -7.26 2.30 -2.18
N LEU A 45 -6.06 2.53 -2.67
CA LEU A 45 -5.60 3.86 -3.02
C LEU A 45 -5.85 4.05 -4.50
N ARG A 46 -6.44 5.16 -4.85
CA ARG A 46 -6.78 5.48 -6.22
C ARG A 46 -6.06 6.75 -6.64
N ASP A 47 -5.49 6.72 -7.84
CA ASP A 47 -4.92 7.91 -8.46
C ASP A 47 -6.09 8.73 -9.02
N SER A 48 -6.21 9.98 -8.60
CA SER A 48 -7.35 10.81 -8.98
C SER A 48 -7.39 11.12 -10.48
N ASN A 49 -6.25 11.09 -11.13
CA ASN A 49 -6.16 11.48 -12.54
C ASN A 49 -6.31 10.32 -13.50
N LEU A 50 -5.81 9.15 -13.14
CA LEU A 50 -5.69 8.03 -14.06
C LEU A 50 -6.53 6.81 -13.68
N ASN A 51 -7.28 6.90 -12.60
CA ASN A 51 -8.11 5.80 -12.08
C ASN A 51 -7.33 4.51 -11.78
N SER A 52 -6.01 4.61 -11.67
CA SER A 52 -5.22 3.47 -11.25
C SER A 52 -5.44 3.22 -9.76
N THR A 53 -5.50 1.95 -9.38
CA THR A 53 -5.70 1.58 -7.99
C THR A 53 -4.67 0.56 -7.53
N VAL A 54 -4.44 0.55 -6.22
CA VAL A 54 -3.63 -0.49 -5.59
C VAL A 54 -4.30 -0.91 -4.29
N SER A 55 -4.31 -2.20 -4.04
CA SER A 55 -4.88 -2.77 -2.82
C SER A 55 -3.95 -2.53 -1.64
N CYS A 56 -4.53 -2.14 -0.51
CA CYS A 56 -3.78 -1.81 0.70
C CYS A 56 -4.38 -2.53 1.89
N VAL A 57 -3.53 -2.82 2.87
CA VAL A 57 -3.97 -3.38 4.14
C VAL A 57 -3.18 -2.74 5.27
N MET A 58 -3.88 -2.37 6.34
CA MET A 58 -3.25 -2.03 7.61
C MET A 58 -3.62 -3.12 8.59
N TRP A 59 -2.63 -3.93 8.98
CA TRP A 59 -2.87 -5.06 9.84
C TRP A 59 -3.19 -4.62 11.26
N LYS A 60 -4.05 -5.36 11.92
CA LYS A 60 -4.33 -5.18 13.33
C LYS A 60 -3.02 -5.27 14.11
N GLY A 61 -2.82 -4.34 15.04
CA GLY A 61 -1.60 -4.32 15.83
C GLY A 61 -0.44 -3.58 15.19
N SER A 62 -0.65 -2.97 14.04
CA SER A 62 0.35 -2.10 13.44
C SER A 62 0.70 -0.97 14.40
N LEU A 63 1.97 -0.59 14.43
CA LEU A 63 2.47 0.40 15.40
C LEU A 63 1.73 1.72 15.33
N ASN A 64 1.39 2.17 14.15
CA ASN A 64 0.69 3.44 13.93
C ASN A 64 -0.75 3.23 13.50
N SER A 65 -1.41 2.25 14.09
CA SER A 65 -2.77 1.88 13.73
C SER A 65 -3.74 3.04 13.97
N LEU A 66 -4.56 3.34 12.96
CA LEU A 66 -5.57 4.39 12.99
C LEU A 66 -6.89 3.81 12.50
N ASP A 67 -7.98 4.49 12.81
CA ASP A 67 -9.26 4.15 12.19
C ASP A 67 -9.31 4.82 10.81
N LEU A 68 -9.03 4.05 9.78
CA LEU A 68 -8.93 4.59 8.43
C LEU A 68 -10.25 4.94 7.80
N SER A 69 -11.37 4.53 8.41
CA SER A 69 -12.68 4.91 7.89
C SER A 69 -12.89 6.43 7.88
N GLU A 70 -12.18 7.15 8.75
CA GLU A 70 -12.26 8.60 8.80
C GLU A 70 -11.57 9.27 7.61
N TYR A 71 -10.77 8.52 6.86
CA TYR A 71 -10.04 9.05 5.72
C TYR A 71 -10.66 8.63 4.38
N LEU A 72 -11.81 7.99 4.43
CA LEU A 72 -12.49 7.56 3.20
C LEU A 72 -12.77 8.76 2.30
N HIS A 73 -12.39 8.63 1.04
CA HIS A 73 -12.51 9.67 0.00
C HIS A 73 -11.58 10.87 0.22
N LYS A 74 -10.63 10.75 1.12
CA LYS A 74 -9.62 11.79 1.32
C LYS A 74 -8.32 11.39 0.63
N GLU A 75 -7.59 12.40 0.18
CA GLU A 75 -6.27 12.18 -0.36
C GLU A 75 -5.27 12.05 0.78
N VAL A 76 -4.46 11.00 0.74
CA VAL A 76 -3.53 10.68 1.81
C VAL A 76 -2.15 10.37 1.24
N ILE A 77 -1.16 10.43 2.10
CA ILE A 77 0.19 9.93 1.83
C ILE A 77 0.42 8.75 2.75
N VAL A 78 0.84 7.65 2.19
CA VAL A 78 1.13 6.46 2.99
C VAL A 78 2.59 6.06 2.85
N SER A 79 3.16 5.57 3.95
CA SER A 79 4.41 4.83 3.92
C SER A 79 4.03 3.36 3.99
N ALA A 80 4.53 2.57 3.06
CA ALA A 80 4.06 1.20 2.94
C ALA A 80 5.17 0.29 2.43
N LYS A 81 5.08 -0.98 2.82
CA LYS A 81 5.93 -2.02 2.28
C LYS A 81 5.18 -2.71 1.16
N VAL A 82 5.83 -2.86 0.02
CA VAL A 82 5.24 -3.57 -1.11
C VAL A 82 5.31 -5.07 -0.83
N ASP A 83 4.21 -5.77 -1.06
CA ASP A 83 4.15 -7.21 -0.91
C ASP A 83 3.34 -7.81 -2.06
N PHE A 84 3.40 -9.11 -2.19
CA PHE A 84 2.70 -9.83 -3.24
C PHE A 84 2.11 -11.08 -2.62
N TYR A 85 0.79 -11.19 -2.68
CA TYR A 85 0.13 -12.38 -2.15
C TYR A 85 0.14 -13.47 -3.21
N ALA A 86 1.07 -14.42 -3.06
CA ALA A 86 1.29 -15.46 -4.06
C ALA A 86 0.08 -16.36 -4.26
N GLY A 87 -0.72 -16.56 -3.21
CA GLY A 87 -1.91 -17.40 -3.30
C GLY A 87 -2.91 -16.92 -4.34
N PHE A 88 -3.06 -15.60 -4.48
CA PHE A 88 -3.98 -14.98 -5.44
C PHE A 88 -3.28 -14.27 -6.58
N GLY A 89 -1.96 -14.24 -6.58
CA GLY A 89 -1.23 -13.49 -7.60
C GLY A 89 -1.49 -12.00 -7.53
N GLN A 90 -1.62 -11.45 -6.34
CA GLN A 90 -2.00 -10.05 -6.16
C GLN A 90 -0.95 -9.27 -5.40
N PHE A 91 -0.54 -8.15 -5.97
CA PHE A 91 0.34 -7.22 -5.29
C PHE A 91 -0.47 -6.29 -4.38
N GLN A 92 0.12 -5.91 -3.26
CA GLN A 92 -0.57 -5.06 -2.30
C GLN A 92 0.44 -4.24 -1.50
N LEU A 93 -0.06 -3.23 -0.83
CA LEU A 93 0.74 -2.41 0.08
C LEU A 93 0.37 -2.74 1.52
N ASN A 94 1.39 -3.03 2.34
CA ASN A 94 1.21 -3.17 3.78
C ASN A 94 1.50 -1.80 4.39
N ILE A 95 0.47 -1.14 4.89
CA ILE A 95 0.56 0.25 5.33
C ILE A 95 1.29 0.33 6.68
N ILE A 96 2.31 1.17 6.74
CA ILE A 96 3.08 1.43 7.95
C ILE A 96 2.58 2.71 8.61
N GLU A 97 2.44 3.77 7.84
CA GLU A 97 1.97 5.07 8.32
C GLU A 97 1.06 5.69 7.28
N LEU A 98 0.16 6.57 7.75
CA LEU A 98 -0.75 7.27 6.87
C LEU A 98 -0.98 8.66 7.43
N SER A 99 -0.96 9.67 6.55
CA SER A 99 -1.27 11.05 6.90
C SER A 99 -2.14 11.65 5.83
N GLU A 100 -3.02 12.56 6.23
CA GLU A 100 -3.81 13.29 5.26
C GLU A 100 -2.88 14.19 4.44
N PHE A 101 -3.07 14.24 3.13
CA PHE A 101 -2.23 15.04 2.25
C PHE A 101 -2.61 16.52 2.36
N GLY A 102 -1.62 17.39 2.54
CA GLY A 102 -1.85 18.82 2.65
C GLY A 102 -0.54 19.57 2.77
N ASP A 103 -0.63 20.90 2.85
CA ASP A 103 0.56 21.75 2.86
C ASP A 103 1.52 21.41 3.99
N GLY A 104 0.99 21.12 5.17
CA GLY A 104 1.83 20.78 6.30
C GLY A 104 2.60 19.49 6.07
N PHE A 105 1.99 18.53 5.42
CA PHE A 105 2.66 17.29 5.12
C PHE A 105 3.80 17.50 4.12
N ILE A 106 3.54 18.27 3.08
CA ILE A 106 4.56 18.54 2.07
C ILE A 106 5.81 19.13 2.71
N LYS A 107 5.64 20.06 3.62
CA LYS A 107 6.79 20.67 4.30
C LYS A 107 7.55 19.68 5.16
N LYS A 108 6.85 18.77 5.82
CA LYS A 108 7.48 17.74 6.62
C LYS A 108 8.25 16.75 5.76
N GLU A 109 7.69 16.39 4.62
CA GLU A 109 8.30 15.40 3.76
C GLU A 109 9.61 15.87 3.14
N LEU A 110 9.67 17.14 2.80
CA LEU A 110 10.87 17.68 2.15
C LEU A 110 12.10 17.63 3.04
N ILE A 111 11.91 17.60 4.35
CA ILE A 111 13.03 17.59 5.28
C ILE A 111 13.62 16.19 5.44
N PRO A 112 12.86 15.16 5.76
CA PRO A 112 13.42 13.83 5.97
C PRO A 112 13.85 13.13 4.70
N SER A 113 13.31 13.49 3.57
CA SER A 113 13.65 12.85 2.31
C SER A 113 15.06 13.11 1.86
N VAL A 114 15.76 13.98 2.54
CA VAL A 114 17.16 14.30 2.21
C VAL A 114 18.08 13.13 2.53
N ALA A 115 17.72 12.32 3.43
CA ALA A 115 18.58 11.22 3.88
C ALA A 115 18.92 10.20 2.79
#